data_61fb5818ac3480fed78b6dd63cd6849d
#
_entry.id   61fb5818ac3480fed78b6dd63cd6849d
#
_cell.length_a   1.000
_cell.length_b   1.000
_cell.length_c   1.000
_cell.angle_alpha   90.00
_cell.angle_beta   90.00
_cell.angle_gamma   90.00
#
_symmetry.space_group_name_H-M   'P 1'
#
loop_
_entity.id
_entity.type
_entity.pdbx_description
1 polymer ?
#
loop_
_entity_poly.entity_id
_entity_poly.type
_entity_poly.pdbx_seq_one_letter_code
_entity_poly.pdbx_strand_id
1 'polypeptide(L)'
;MVKEIVNSLPEASVVVIPQDSYYKDSSHVPVEERQFINFDHPDAFDWDLLVEQITMLREGKAIEQPTYSYITCTRQPEVVHIEPKEIIIIEGIMALVSPQLRDLMDLKVYVDADADDRLIRLIRRDVIERGRTPETVISRYERIVKEMHWEFIEPTKKFADIIIPQGGHNTKAIKTLQMSIGYFLKR
;
A
#
# COMPACT_ATOMS: atom_id res chain seq x y z
N MET A 1 8.44 8.54 0.90
CA MET A 1 7.53 9.17 1.89
C MET A 1 7.37 8.33 3.15
N VAL A 2 6.74 7.14 3.13
CA VAL A 2 6.54 6.33 4.37
C VAL A 2 7.86 6.12 5.13
N LYS A 3 8.94 5.68 4.47
CA LYS A 3 10.27 5.54 5.08
C LYS A 3 10.76 6.81 5.78
N GLU A 4 10.52 7.99 5.19
CA GLU A 4 10.93 9.27 5.79
C GLU A 4 10.11 9.61 7.03
N ILE A 5 8.81 9.30 7.02
CA ILE A 5 7.94 9.47 8.18
C ILE A 5 8.41 8.55 9.30
N VAL A 6 8.56 7.26 9.03
CA VAL A 6 9.01 6.25 10.00
C VAL A 6 10.36 6.65 10.62
N ASN A 7 11.34 7.05 9.80
CA ASN A 7 12.66 7.47 10.28
C ASN A 7 12.64 8.70 11.20
N SER A 8 11.56 9.47 11.19
CA SER A 8 11.40 10.65 12.06
C SER A 8 10.69 10.35 13.39
N LEU A 9 10.19 9.13 13.56
CA LEU A 9 9.45 8.68 14.74
C LEU A 9 10.33 7.72 15.56
N PRO A 10 10.08 7.60 16.89
CA PRO A 10 10.74 6.58 17.68
C PRO A 10 10.42 5.18 17.11
N GLU A 11 11.42 4.36 16.88
CA GLU A 11 11.28 3.03 16.26
C GLU A 11 10.27 2.13 17.01
N ALA A 12 10.22 2.25 18.33
CA ALA A 12 9.30 1.50 19.16
C ALA A 12 7.82 1.91 19.02
N SER A 13 7.53 3.09 18.45
CA SER A 13 6.18 3.69 18.43
C SER A 13 5.39 3.44 17.14
N VAL A 14 6.01 2.93 16.09
CA VAL A 14 5.39 2.84 14.77
C VAL A 14 5.52 1.45 14.16
N VAL A 15 4.48 1.00 13.49
CA VAL A 15 4.49 -0.17 12.61
C VAL A 15 3.92 0.20 11.24
N VAL A 16 4.48 -0.39 10.18
CA VAL A 16 4.01 -0.23 8.80
C VAL A 16 3.38 -1.53 8.33
N ILE A 17 2.17 -1.45 7.87
CA ILE A 17 1.41 -2.56 7.29
C ILE A 17 1.28 -2.33 5.78
N PRO A 18 2.06 -3.03 4.94
CA PRO A 18 1.91 -2.94 3.49
C PRO A 18 0.64 -3.65 3.06
N GLN A 19 -0.24 -2.95 2.35
CA GLN A 19 -1.45 -3.53 1.76
C GLN A 19 -1.11 -4.72 0.83
N ASP A 20 0.00 -4.61 0.12
CA ASP A 20 0.45 -5.62 -0.84
C ASP A 20 0.72 -6.99 -0.19
N SER A 21 0.95 -7.07 1.12
CA SER A 21 1.04 -8.34 1.85
C SER A 21 -0.28 -9.12 1.85
N TYR A 22 -1.40 -8.44 1.62
CA TYR A 22 -2.75 -9.00 1.70
C TYR A 22 -3.35 -9.37 0.34
N TYR A 23 -2.54 -9.56 -0.70
CA TYR A 23 -3.06 -10.18 -1.91
C TYR A 23 -3.62 -11.59 -1.60
N LYS A 24 -4.74 -11.93 -2.23
CA LYS A 24 -5.30 -13.28 -2.17
C LYS A 24 -4.31 -14.31 -2.71
N ASP A 25 -4.35 -15.51 -2.15
CA ASP A 25 -3.51 -16.59 -2.66
C ASP A 25 -3.96 -17.05 -4.04
N SER A 26 -3.03 -17.11 -4.98
CA SER A 26 -3.24 -17.58 -6.36
C SER A 26 -2.55 -18.91 -6.63
N SER A 27 -2.19 -19.68 -5.60
CA SER A 27 -1.51 -20.98 -5.75
C SER A 27 -2.34 -22.01 -6.53
N HIS A 28 -3.69 -21.88 -6.48
CA HIS A 28 -4.64 -22.70 -7.21
C HIS A 28 -4.68 -22.41 -8.73
N VAL A 29 -4.10 -21.26 -9.17
CA VAL A 29 -4.02 -20.88 -10.59
C VAL A 29 -2.72 -21.43 -11.18
N PRO A 30 -2.73 -22.04 -12.40
CA PRO A 30 -1.52 -22.45 -13.09
C PRO A 30 -0.49 -21.34 -13.22
N VAL A 31 0.79 -21.66 -13.06
CA VAL A 31 1.88 -20.65 -13.00
C VAL A 31 1.89 -19.74 -14.22
N GLU A 32 1.67 -20.32 -15.40
CA GLU A 32 1.63 -19.62 -16.70
C GLU A 32 0.45 -18.64 -16.81
N GLU A 33 -0.62 -18.85 -16.06
CA GLU A 33 -1.82 -18.02 -16.07
C GLU A 33 -1.77 -16.88 -15.04
N ARG A 34 -0.95 -17.01 -13.99
CA ARG A 34 -0.87 -15.99 -12.90
C ARG A 34 -0.46 -14.62 -13.40
N GLN A 35 0.33 -14.55 -14.48
CA GLN A 35 0.72 -13.28 -15.10
C GLN A 35 -0.45 -12.48 -15.68
N PHE A 36 -1.61 -13.12 -15.91
CA PHE A 36 -2.82 -12.48 -16.44
C PHE A 36 -3.78 -12.02 -15.34
N ILE A 37 -3.50 -12.36 -14.08
CA ILE A 37 -4.29 -11.87 -12.94
C ILE A 37 -4.16 -10.35 -12.84
N ASN A 38 -5.31 -9.68 -12.71
CA ASN A 38 -5.33 -8.24 -12.48
C ASN A 38 -5.08 -7.91 -11.01
N PHE A 39 -3.81 -7.75 -10.64
CA PHE A 39 -3.40 -7.37 -9.29
C PHE A 39 -3.66 -5.89 -8.96
N ASP A 40 -4.09 -5.10 -9.93
CA ASP A 40 -4.45 -3.70 -9.75
C ASP A 40 -5.97 -3.51 -9.58
N HIS A 41 -6.74 -4.62 -9.43
CA HIS A 41 -8.16 -4.60 -9.11
C HIS A 41 -8.40 -4.82 -7.60
N PRO A 42 -9.39 -4.15 -6.97
CA PRO A 42 -9.68 -4.35 -5.54
C PRO A 42 -9.96 -5.80 -5.15
N ASP A 43 -10.55 -6.60 -6.01
CA ASP A 43 -10.84 -8.01 -5.76
C ASP A 43 -9.59 -8.89 -5.59
N ALA A 44 -8.41 -8.38 -5.97
CA ALA A 44 -7.16 -9.10 -5.75
C ALA A 44 -6.74 -9.15 -4.27
N PHE A 45 -7.33 -8.31 -3.41
CA PHE A 45 -6.97 -8.19 -2.00
C PHE A 45 -7.92 -8.94 -1.08
N ASP A 46 -7.36 -9.46 0.01
CA ASP A 46 -8.07 -10.06 1.13
C ASP A 46 -8.39 -8.95 2.15
N TRP A 47 -9.44 -8.18 1.84
CA TRP A 47 -9.87 -7.05 2.66
C TRP A 47 -10.33 -7.45 4.04
N ASP A 48 -11.00 -8.60 4.15
CA ASP A 48 -11.54 -9.09 5.43
C ASP A 48 -10.39 -9.37 6.40
N LEU A 49 -9.35 -10.07 5.95
CA LEU A 49 -8.16 -10.34 6.76
C LEU A 49 -7.42 -9.04 7.12
N LEU A 50 -7.28 -8.10 6.18
CA LEU A 50 -6.61 -6.82 6.46
C LEU A 50 -7.38 -6.03 7.52
N VAL A 51 -8.70 -5.90 7.38
CA VAL A 51 -9.56 -5.17 8.35
C VAL A 51 -9.53 -5.85 9.71
N GLU A 52 -9.63 -7.19 9.76
CA GLU A 52 -9.53 -7.96 11.00
C GLU A 52 -8.20 -7.69 11.72
N GLN A 53 -7.08 -7.81 11.03
CA GLN A 53 -5.76 -7.63 11.62
C GLN A 53 -5.49 -6.18 12.07
N ILE A 54 -5.94 -5.18 11.32
CA ILE A 54 -5.86 -3.79 11.77
C ILE A 54 -6.71 -3.56 13.02
N THR A 55 -7.89 -4.17 13.09
CA THR A 55 -8.74 -4.11 14.29
C THR A 55 -8.03 -4.73 15.50
N MET A 56 -7.42 -5.90 15.33
CA MET A 56 -6.63 -6.56 16.38
C MET A 56 -5.48 -5.67 16.89
N LEU A 57 -4.71 -5.07 15.99
CA LEU A 57 -3.62 -4.16 16.37
C LEU A 57 -4.14 -2.94 17.14
N ARG A 58 -5.28 -2.36 16.75
CA ARG A 58 -5.91 -1.25 17.47
C ARG A 58 -6.41 -1.65 18.87
N GLU A 59 -6.77 -2.91 19.05
CA GLU A 59 -7.15 -3.49 20.35
C GLU A 59 -5.94 -3.90 21.21
N GLY A 60 -4.73 -3.66 20.75
CA GLY A 60 -3.50 -4.02 21.47
C GLY A 60 -3.12 -5.49 21.35
N LYS A 61 -3.62 -6.20 20.34
CA LYS A 61 -3.32 -7.61 20.06
C LYS A 61 -2.32 -7.74 18.93
N ALA A 62 -1.37 -8.66 19.06
CA ALA A 62 -0.42 -8.99 17.99
C ALA A 62 -1.13 -9.71 16.82
N ILE A 63 -0.53 -9.64 15.64
CA ILE A 63 -1.01 -10.30 14.43
C ILE A 63 0.08 -11.11 13.75
N GLU A 64 -0.32 -12.07 12.93
CA GLU A 64 0.53 -12.80 11.99
C GLU A 64 0.28 -12.28 10.57
N GLN A 65 1.04 -11.23 10.19
CA GLN A 65 0.90 -10.61 8.86
C GLN A 65 1.31 -11.60 7.77
N PRO A 66 0.49 -11.83 6.73
CA PRO A 66 0.86 -12.68 5.62
C PRO A 66 2.04 -12.09 4.83
N THR A 67 2.79 -12.96 4.16
CA THR A 67 3.81 -12.57 3.20
C THR A 67 3.40 -12.98 1.79
N TYR A 68 3.83 -12.21 0.80
CA TYR A 68 3.47 -12.40 -0.60
C TYR A 68 4.68 -12.34 -1.52
N SER A 69 4.79 -13.31 -2.42
CA SER A 69 5.84 -13.35 -3.43
C SER A 69 5.35 -12.79 -4.77
N TYR A 70 5.93 -11.67 -5.20
CA TYR A 70 5.66 -11.10 -6.53
C TYR A 70 6.24 -11.92 -7.68
N ILE A 71 7.19 -12.83 -7.39
CA ILE A 71 7.81 -13.70 -8.39
C ILE A 71 6.88 -14.86 -8.73
N THR A 72 6.35 -15.51 -7.70
CA THR A 72 5.43 -16.64 -7.85
C THR A 72 3.95 -16.22 -7.92
N CYS A 73 3.66 -14.96 -7.62
CA CYS A 73 2.31 -14.41 -7.50
C CYS A 73 1.44 -15.21 -6.52
N THR A 74 2.01 -15.60 -5.37
CA THR A 74 1.32 -16.40 -4.34
C THR A 74 1.59 -15.87 -2.95
N ARG A 75 0.63 -16.09 -2.05
CA ARG A 75 0.85 -15.96 -0.61
C ARG A 75 1.84 -17.05 -0.16
N GLN A 76 2.74 -16.70 0.73
CA GLN A 76 3.74 -17.63 1.25
C GLN A 76 3.26 -18.23 2.58
N PRO A 77 3.75 -19.42 2.96
CA PRO A 77 3.42 -20.01 4.26
C PRO A 77 4.02 -19.25 5.45
N GLU A 78 5.10 -18.50 5.23
CA GLU A 78 5.73 -17.68 6.25
C GLU A 78 4.89 -16.45 6.55
N VAL A 79 4.81 -16.11 7.83
CA VAL A 79 4.15 -14.91 8.33
C VAL A 79 5.13 -14.03 9.09
N VAL A 80 4.80 -12.76 9.24
CA VAL A 80 5.57 -11.83 10.07
C VAL A 80 4.78 -11.51 11.32
N HIS A 81 5.33 -11.86 12.48
CA HIS A 81 4.75 -11.49 13.76
C HIS A 81 4.86 -9.99 14.00
N ILE A 82 3.75 -9.33 14.21
CA ILE A 82 3.65 -7.87 14.40
C ILE A 82 3.02 -7.57 15.76
N GLU A 83 3.80 -6.94 16.62
CA GLU A 83 3.29 -6.39 17.88
C GLU A 83 2.56 -5.06 17.67
N PRO A 84 1.51 -4.77 18.47
CA PRO A 84 0.81 -3.51 18.39
C PRO A 84 1.73 -2.33 18.76
N LYS A 85 1.54 -1.21 18.08
CA LYS A 85 2.28 0.03 18.31
C LYS A 85 1.30 1.21 18.40
N GLU A 86 1.76 2.33 18.94
CA GLU A 86 0.95 3.55 19.07
C GLU A 86 0.51 4.11 17.71
N ILE A 87 1.35 3.94 16.68
CA ILE A 87 1.07 4.37 15.30
C ILE A 87 1.08 3.16 14.38
N ILE A 88 -0.01 2.98 13.67
CA ILE A 88 -0.14 1.99 12.59
C ILE A 88 -0.22 2.76 11.27
N ILE A 89 0.75 2.58 10.39
CA ILE A 89 0.76 3.15 9.04
C ILE A 89 0.37 2.07 8.05
N ILE A 90 -0.79 2.20 7.43
CA ILE A 90 -1.20 1.35 6.32
C ILE A 90 -0.74 2.03 5.04
N GLU A 91 0.05 1.34 4.21
CA GLU A 91 0.51 1.87 2.94
C GLU A 91 0.10 0.96 1.78
N GLY A 92 -0.26 1.58 0.66
CA GLY A 92 -0.68 0.90 -0.56
C GLY A 92 -1.49 1.81 -1.45
N ILE A 93 -1.51 1.48 -2.74
CA ILE A 93 -2.21 2.30 -3.74
C ILE A 93 -3.74 2.29 -3.58
N MET A 94 -4.28 1.24 -2.96
CA MET A 94 -5.71 1.06 -2.72
C MET A 94 -6.11 1.15 -1.24
N ALA A 95 -5.23 1.63 -0.36
CA ALA A 95 -5.51 1.68 1.08
C ALA A 95 -6.81 2.44 1.42
N LEU A 96 -7.22 3.39 0.58
CA LEU A 96 -8.45 4.15 0.75
C LEU A 96 -9.67 3.59 0.00
N VAL A 97 -9.58 2.40 -0.64
CA VAL A 97 -10.70 1.83 -1.41
C VAL A 97 -11.74 1.20 -0.49
N SER A 98 -11.34 0.41 0.51
CA SER A 98 -12.27 -0.26 1.42
C SER A 98 -12.92 0.72 2.40
N PRO A 99 -14.28 0.81 2.45
CA PRO A 99 -14.96 1.61 3.45
C PRO A 99 -14.63 1.16 4.88
N GLN A 100 -14.65 -0.14 5.13
CA GLN A 100 -14.39 -0.71 6.45
C GLN A 100 -12.99 -0.35 6.94
N LEU A 101 -11.98 -0.38 6.05
CA LEU A 101 -10.63 0.02 6.39
C LEU A 101 -10.53 1.52 6.67
N ARG A 102 -11.22 2.36 5.87
CA ARG A 102 -11.27 3.82 6.11
C ARG A 102 -11.86 4.19 7.47
N ASP A 103 -12.87 3.44 7.93
CA ASP A 103 -13.53 3.69 9.22
C ASP A 103 -12.61 3.41 10.42
N LEU A 104 -11.54 2.64 10.21
CA LEU A 104 -10.50 2.38 11.21
C LEU A 104 -9.40 3.46 11.23
N MET A 105 -9.34 4.34 10.24
CA MET A 105 -8.26 5.32 10.07
C MET A 105 -8.58 6.64 10.79
N ASP A 106 -7.66 7.10 11.62
CA ASP A 106 -7.73 8.41 12.28
C ASP A 106 -7.26 9.53 11.32
N LEU A 107 -6.42 9.22 10.33
CA LEU A 107 -5.93 10.15 9.32
C LEU A 107 -5.77 9.44 7.97
N LYS A 108 -6.41 9.98 6.94
CA LYS A 108 -6.37 9.50 5.56
C LYS A 108 -5.57 10.44 4.68
N VAL A 109 -4.46 9.94 4.12
CA VAL A 109 -3.54 10.72 3.29
C VAL A 109 -3.52 10.17 1.86
N TYR A 110 -3.84 11.01 0.89
CA TYR A 110 -3.68 10.68 -0.53
C TYR A 110 -2.40 11.32 -1.07
N VAL A 111 -1.52 10.51 -1.65
CA VAL A 111 -0.28 10.99 -2.27
C VAL A 111 -0.51 11.14 -3.77
N ASP A 112 -0.72 12.37 -4.20
CA ASP A 112 -1.00 12.72 -5.58
C ASP A 112 0.30 12.83 -6.40
N ALA A 113 0.34 12.18 -7.55
CA ALA A 113 1.47 12.21 -8.47
C ALA A 113 0.98 12.20 -9.92
N ASP A 114 1.63 12.95 -10.78
CA ASP A 114 1.29 13.02 -12.18
C ASP A 114 1.44 11.67 -12.88
N ALA A 115 0.65 11.45 -13.93
CA ALA A 115 0.57 10.14 -14.60
C ALA A 115 1.89 9.70 -15.22
N ASP A 116 2.66 10.63 -15.76
CA ASP A 116 3.99 10.39 -16.32
C ASP A 116 5.00 10.01 -15.22
N ASP A 117 4.99 10.70 -14.08
CA ASP A 117 5.81 10.36 -12.92
C ASP A 117 5.49 8.96 -12.39
N ARG A 118 4.21 8.59 -12.33
CA ARG A 118 3.78 7.25 -11.93
C ARG A 118 4.28 6.19 -12.91
N LEU A 119 4.15 6.44 -14.22
CA LEU A 119 4.63 5.54 -15.25
C LEU A 119 6.15 5.37 -15.21
N ILE A 120 6.90 6.46 -15.07
CA ILE A 120 8.37 6.41 -14.98
C ILE A 120 8.81 5.57 -13.77
N ARG A 121 8.16 5.76 -12.60
CA ARG A 121 8.45 4.96 -11.39
C ARG A 121 8.11 3.49 -11.58
N LEU A 122 6.98 3.20 -12.23
CA LEU A 122 6.57 1.84 -12.54
C LEU A 122 7.59 1.13 -13.44
N ILE A 123 8.01 1.78 -14.53
CA ILE A 123 9.02 1.25 -15.47
C ILE A 123 10.33 0.98 -14.72
N ARG A 124 10.85 1.95 -13.98
CA ARG A 124 12.11 1.79 -13.23
C ARG A 124 12.06 0.63 -12.26
N ARG A 125 11.02 0.55 -11.43
CA ARG A 125 10.84 -0.52 -10.46
C ARG A 125 10.73 -1.88 -11.14
N ASP A 126 9.85 -2.03 -12.11
CA ASP A 126 9.54 -3.33 -12.70
C ASP A 126 10.69 -3.85 -13.58
N VAL A 127 11.46 -2.96 -14.22
CA VAL A 127 12.66 -3.34 -14.99
C VAL A 127 13.81 -3.72 -14.05
N ILE A 128 14.11 -2.89 -13.04
CA ILE A 128 15.28 -3.08 -12.18
C ILE A 128 15.06 -4.17 -11.14
N GLU A 129 13.89 -4.19 -10.48
CA GLU A 129 13.64 -5.05 -9.32
C GLU A 129 12.92 -6.36 -9.70
N ARG A 130 12.15 -6.37 -10.79
CA ARG A 130 11.33 -7.52 -11.21
C ARG A 130 11.77 -8.16 -12.52
N GLY A 131 12.83 -7.63 -13.16
CA GLY A 131 13.41 -8.16 -14.38
C GLY A 131 12.50 -8.15 -15.62
N ARG A 132 11.46 -7.29 -15.63
CA ARG A 132 10.53 -7.15 -16.76
C ARG A 132 11.16 -6.31 -17.87
N THR A 133 10.71 -6.51 -19.13
CA THR A 133 11.11 -5.60 -20.21
C THR A 133 10.28 -4.31 -20.18
N PRO A 134 10.83 -3.17 -20.63
CA PRO A 134 10.07 -1.92 -20.72
C PRO A 134 8.78 -2.06 -21.53
N GLU A 135 8.81 -2.81 -22.62
CA GLU A 135 7.67 -3.05 -23.51
C GLU A 135 6.54 -3.77 -22.76
N THR A 136 6.89 -4.79 -21.96
CA THR A 136 5.91 -5.51 -21.13
C THR A 136 5.26 -4.59 -20.11
N VAL A 137 6.06 -3.73 -19.47
CA VAL A 137 5.54 -2.79 -18.46
C VAL A 137 4.62 -1.74 -19.09
N ILE A 138 5.01 -1.17 -20.24
CA ILE A 138 4.21 -0.18 -20.97
C ILE A 138 2.88 -0.81 -21.44
N SER A 139 2.93 -1.98 -22.06
CA SER A 139 1.72 -2.68 -22.50
C SER A 139 0.76 -2.98 -21.36
N ARG A 140 1.29 -3.40 -20.20
CA ARG A 140 0.47 -3.61 -18.99
C ARG A 140 -0.13 -2.30 -18.49
N TYR A 141 0.65 -1.21 -18.48
CA TYR A 141 0.17 0.11 -18.07
C TYR A 141 -1.01 0.58 -18.92
N GLU A 142 -0.90 0.46 -20.24
CA GLU A 142 -1.95 0.87 -21.17
C GLU A 142 -3.23 0.03 -21.03
N ARG A 143 -3.08 -1.27 -20.86
CA ARG A 143 -4.21 -2.21 -20.84
C ARG A 143 -4.93 -2.33 -19.50
N ILE A 144 -4.23 -2.10 -18.38
CA ILE A 144 -4.74 -2.42 -17.05
C ILE A 144 -4.51 -1.26 -16.07
N VAL A 145 -3.24 -0.89 -15.81
CA VAL A 145 -2.89 -0.04 -14.67
C VAL A 145 -3.55 1.34 -14.76
N LYS A 146 -3.57 1.90 -15.97
CA LYS A 146 -4.17 3.23 -16.23
C LYS A 146 -5.68 3.23 -15.95
N GLU A 147 -6.39 2.20 -16.41
CA GLU A 147 -7.83 2.07 -16.21
C GLU A 147 -8.15 1.85 -14.73
N MET A 148 -7.47 0.90 -14.09
CA MET A 148 -7.65 0.61 -12.65
C MET A 148 -7.37 1.82 -11.76
N HIS A 149 -6.39 2.66 -12.15
CA HIS A 149 -6.15 3.90 -11.43
C HIS A 149 -7.36 4.84 -11.49
N TRP A 150 -7.92 5.06 -12.65
CA TRP A 150 -9.07 5.96 -12.83
C TRP A 150 -10.36 5.42 -12.22
N GLU A 151 -10.54 4.11 -12.25
CA GLU A 151 -11.74 3.48 -11.73
C GLU A 151 -11.73 3.34 -10.22
N PHE A 152 -10.60 2.94 -9.61
CA PHE A 152 -10.56 2.59 -8.20
C PHE A 152 -9.70 3.51 -7.33
N ILE A 153 -8.57 4.03 -7.84
CA ILE A 153 -7.62 4.77 -7.01
C ILE A 153 -7.95 6.26 -6.97
N GLU A 154 -8.05 6.92 -8.13
CA GLU A 154 -8.31 8.36 -8.21
C GLU A 154 -9.61 8.77 -7.49
N PRO A 155 -10.73 8.03 -7.57
CA PRO A 155 -11.96 8.39 -6.85
C PRO A 155 -11.81 8.38 -5.34
N THR A 156 -10.79 7.70 -4.78
CA THR A 156 -10.56 7.66 -3.32
C THR A 156 -9.98 8.96 -2.77
N LYS A 157 -9.45 9.81 -3.63
CA LYS A 157 -8.92 11.14 -3.30
C LYS A 157 -9.93 12.00 -2.52
N LYS A 158 -11.22 11.84 -2.80
CA LYS A 158 -12.32 12.52 -2.09
C LYS A 158 -12.47 12.11 -0.62
N PHE A 159 -11.92 10.96 -0.23
CA PHE A 159 -11.97 10.47 1.15
C PHE A 159 -10.76 10.89 1.98
N ALA A 160 -9.74 11.48 1.34
CA ALA A 160 -8.53 11.90 2.03
C ALA A 160 -8.77 13.15 2.88
N ASP A 161 -8.22 13.14 4.09
CA ASP A 161 -8.17 14.30 4.96
C ASP A 161 -7.05 15.26 4.53
N ILE A 162 -5.96 14.70 3.93
CA ILE A 162 -4.82 15.45 3.40
C ILE A 162 -4.44 14.91 2.02
N ILE A 163 -4.23 15.81 1.06
CA ILE A 163 -3.68 15.49 -0.26
C ILE A 163 -2.26 16.05 -0.34
N ILE A 164 -1.28 15.18 -0.61
CA ILE A 164 0.12 15.57 -0.79
C ILE A 164 0.42 15.60 -2.28
N PRO A 165 0.56 16.79 -2.91
CA PRO A 165 0.91 16.90 -4.32
C PRO A 165 2.38 16.57 -4.56
N GLN A 166 2.74 16.32 -5.83
CA GLN A 166 4.10 16.00 -6.28
C GLN A 166 4.64 14.66 -5.76
N GLY A 167 3.75 13.78 -5.34
CA GLY A 167 4.11 12.46 -4.84
C GLY A 167 5.00 12.50 -3.60
N GLY A 168 5.85 11.48 -3.45
CA GLY A 168 6.77 11.37 -2.32
C GLY A 168 7.96 12.34 -2.34
N HIS A 169 8.00 13.32 -3.26
CA HIS A 169 9.08 14.31 -3.37
C HIS A 169 8.76 15.65 -2.68
N ASN A 170 7.52 15.85 -2.23
CA ASN A 170 7.13 17.07 -1.51
C ASN A 170 7.64 17.05 -0.07
N THR A 171 8.91 17.39 0.11
CA THR A 171 9.60 17.35 1.42
C THR A 171 8.94 18.25 2.45
N LYS A 172 8.34 19.38 2.04
CA LYS A 172 7.65 20.31 2.96
C LYS A 172 6.36 19.69 3.50
N ALA A 173 5.53 19.10 2.63
CA ALA A 173 4.31 18.42 3.04
C ALA A 173 4.62 17.21 3.92
N ILE A 174 5.65 16.43 3.58
CA ILE A 174 6.10 15.29 4.39
C ILE A 174 6.54 15.77 5.78
N LYS A 175 7.32 16.85 5.86
CA LYS A 175 7.76 17.41 7.16
C LYS A 175 6.58 17.90 8.00
N THR A 176 5.57 18.52 7.39
CA THR A 176 4.36 18.95 8.09
C THR A 176 3.60 17.73 8.66
N LEU A 177 3.48 16.66 7.87
CA LEU A 177 2.85 15.42 8.32
C LEU A 177 3.64 14.76 9.46
N GLN A 178 4.96 14.72 9.38
CA GLN A 178 5.85 14.23 10.46
C GLN A 178 5.63 15.00 11.78
N MET A 179 5.56 16.32 11.69
CA MET A 179 5.29 17.16 12.87
C MET A 179 3.91 16.90 13.47
N SER A 180 2.89 16.72 12.63
CA SER A 180 1.53 16.40 13.06
C SER A 180 1.47 15.04 13.78
N ILE A 181 2.06 14.00 13.19
CA ILE A 181 2.13 12.68 13.80
C ILE A 181 2.92 12.71 15.11
N GLY A 182 4.08 13.39 15.14
CA GLY A 182 4.89 13.53 16.34
C GLY A 182 4.20 14.30 17.48
N TYR A 183 3.20 15.13 17.17
CA TYR A 183 2.38 15.80 18.18
C TYR A 183 1.43 14.81 18.89
N PHE A 184 0.87 13.86 18.17
CA PHE A 184 0.00 12.83 18.75
C PHE A 184 0.74 11.89 19.71
N LEU A 185 2.00 11.58 19.46
CA LEU A 185 2.84 10.74 20.32
C LEU A 185 3.22 11.39 21.66
N LYS A 186 3.04 12.70 21.81
CA LYS A 186 3.40 13.43 23.03
C LYS A 186 2.22 13.64 23.98
N ARG A 187 1.06 13.16 23.62
CA ARG A 187 -0.15 13.20 24.44
C ARG A 187 -0.41 11.89 25.15
#